data_cd2a10b443edad049aa04e378bc253ed
#
_entry.id   cd2a10b443edad049aa04e378bc253ed
#
_cell.length_a   1.000
_cell.length_b   1.000
_cell.length_c   1.000
_cell.angle_alpha   90.00
_cell.angle_beta   90.00
_cell.angle_gamma   90.00
#
_symmetry.space_group_name_H-M   'P 1'
#
loop_
_entity.id
_entity.type
_entity.pdbx_description
1 polymer ?
#
loop_
_entity_poly.entity_id
_entity_poly.type
_entity_poly.pdbx_seq_one_letter_code
_entity_poly.pdbx_strand_id
1 'polypeptide(L)'
;MVFDSFHNRGFHGPDIFGHNMALWCSIRTFAKHAVELGNQQPLEPVFFVKPNNCIQTTGSIIVSSHPGSVHHEVECVIRLDENLDLDAIAVGLDLTDREKQSRLREDQLPWSRAKCFKGSAVIGNFSKWQGKISDLCDDSRGLILRLMVNGEIRQEEKLSSMTIKPETQMRSLLSWAPVQPGDYIFTGTPSGVAQLLAGDSVIASLETVDGVVISSIDTVCE
;
A
#
# COMPACT_ATOMS: atom_id res chain seq x y z
N MET A 1 22.48 -38.82 -45.66
CA MET A 1 21.38 -38.45 -44.72
C MET A 1 22.03 -37.69 -43.59
N VAL A 2 21.95 -36.35 -43.64
CA VAL A 2 22.55 -35.47 -42.65
C VAL A 2 21.42 -35.00 -41.74
N PHE A 3 21.51 -35.31 -40.46
CA PHE A 3 20.61 -34.77 -39.46
C PHE A 3 21.13 -33.42 -38.99
N ASP A 4 20.41 -32.38 -39.33
CA ASP A 4 20.67 -31.02 -38.94
C ASP A 4 20.24 -30.83 -37.45
N SER A 5 21.21 -30.35 -36.68
CA SER A 5 21.04 -30.03 -35.25
C SER A 5 20.26 -28.73 -35.10
N PHE A 6 19.01 -28.80 -34.65
CA PHE A 6 18.23 -27.61 -34.22
C PHE A 6 18.89 -27.00 -33.00
N HIS A 7 19.53 -25.85 -33.19
CA HIS A 7 19.94 -24.97 -32.09
C HIS A 7 18.70 -24.37 -31.44
N ASN A 8 18.48 -24.78 -30.21
CA ASN A 8 17.50 -24.21 -29.31
C ASN A 8 17.90 -22.76 -28.97
N ARG A 9 17.44 -21.78 -29.76
CA ARG A 9 17.54 -20.36 -29.41
C ARG A 9 16.50 -20.12 -28.34
N GLY A 10 16.94 -20.01 -27.07
CA GLY A 10 16.11 -19.55 -25.97
C GLY A 10 15.48 -18.22 -26.32
N PHE A 11 14.18 -18.20 -26.48
CA PHE A 11 13.39 -16.98 -26.48
C PHE A 11 13.51 -16.37 -25.07
N HIS A 12 14.39 -15.37 -24.91
CA HIS A 12 14.24 -14.40 -23.86
C HIS A 12 13.05 -13.53 -24.27
N GLY A 13 11.85 -13.92 -23.86
CA GLY A 13 10.69 -13.05 -23.91
C GLY A 13 10.96 -11.82 -23.05
N PRO A 14 10.40 -10.64 -23.39
CA PRO A 14 10.50 -9.45 -22.56
C PRO A 14 9.90 -9.79 -21.18
N ASP A 15 10.48 -9.21 -20.12
CA ASP A 15 10.05 -9.37 -18.72
C ASP A 15 8.54 -9.34 -18.56
N ILE A 16 7.93 -10.51 -18.49
CA ILE A 16 6.47 -10.69 -18.36
C ILE A 16 6.04 -10.34 -16.92
N PHE A 17 6.97 -10.19 -15.99
CA PHE A 17 6.71 -9.87 -14.58
C PHE A 17 6.31 -8.40 -14.31
N GLY A 18 6.40 -7.51 -15.30
CA GLY A 18 6.08 -6.08 -15.14
C GLY A 18 4.59 -5.71 -15.24
N HIS A 19 3.69 -6.60 -15.63
CA HIS A 19 2.35 -6.19 -16.03
C HIS A 19 1.15 -6.81 -15.28
N ASN A 20 1.35 -7.75 -14.38
CA ASN A 20 0.24 -8.48 -13.74
C ASN A 20 0.24 -8.45 -12.21
N MET A 21 1.00 -7.55 -11.56
CA MET A 21 0.97 -7.47 -10.10
C MET A 21 -0.35 -6.91 -9.59
N ALA A 22 -0.82 -7.45 -8.49
CA ALA A 22 -1.94 -6.95 -7.72
C ALA A 22 -1.45 -6.18 -6.48
N LEU A 23 -2.25 -5.20 -6.04
CA LEU A 23 -2.06 -4.52 -4.78
C LEU A 23 -3.17 -4.99 -3.83
N TRP A 24 -2.80 -5.82 -2.88
CA TRP A 24 -3.67 -6.35 -1.83
C TRP A 24 -3.71 -5.36 -0.67
N CYS A 25 -4.83 -4.70 -0.47
CA CYS A 25 -4.96 -3.62 0.51
C CYS A 25 -5.76 -4.10 1.72
N SER A 26 -5.11 -4.17 2.88
CA SER A 26 -5.74 -4.54 4.15
C SER A 26 -6.51 -3.37 4.74
N ILE A 27 -7.66 -3.64 5.34
CA ILE A 27 -8.47 -2.60 6.00
C ILE A 27 -8.53 -2.79 7.51
N ARG A 28 -8.66 -1.66 8.24
CA ARG A 28 -8.93 -1.63 9.69
C ARG A 28 -7.88 -2.40 10.52
N THR A 29 -6.63 -2.30 10.14
CA THR A 29 -5.53 -2.98 10.83
C THR A 29 -5.02 -2.22 12.05
N PHE A 30 -5.38 -0.93 12.18
CA PHE A 30 -5.15 -0.12 13.39
C PHE A 30 -6.47 0.14 14.12
N ALA A 31 -6.52 -0.15 15.42
CA ALA A 31 -7.74 0.00 16.21
C ALA A 31 -8.26 1.45 16.25
N LYS A 32 -7.37 2.43 16.42
CA LYS A 32 -7.74 3.86 16.47
C LYS A 32 -8.39 4.31 15.15
N HIS A 33 -7.87 3.87 14.00
CA HIS A 33 -8.46 4.19 12.70
C HIS A 33 -9.84 3.52 12.51
N ALA A 34 -10.01 2.29 12.96
CA ALA A 34 -11.32 1.63 12.91
C ALA A 34 -12.38 2.44 13.70
N VAL A 35 -12.02 2.90 14.91
CA VAL A 35 -12.89 3.74 15.77
C VAL A 35 -13.17 5.10 15.11
N GLU A 36 -12.16 5.77 14.55
CA GLU A 36 -12.29 7.06 13.85
C GLU A 36 -13.38 7.02 12.76
N LEU A 37 -13.47 5.93 12.02
CA LEU A 37 -14.45 5.72 10.96
C LEU A 37 -15.76 5.07 11.44
N GLY A 38 -15.97 4.95 12.74
CA GLY A 38 -17.18 4.34 13.34
C GLY A 38 -17.33 2.85 13.03
N ASN A 39 -16.21 2.13 12.83
CA ASN A 39 -16.21 0.72 12.50
C ASN A 39 -15.75 -0.13 13.69
N GLN A 40 -16.27 -1.36 13.75
CA GLN A 40 -15.68 -2.40 14.57
C GLN A 40 -14.43 -2.97 13.88
N GLN A 41 -13.47 -3.41 14.69
CA GLN A 41 -12.32 -4.12 14.20
C GLN A 41 -12.74 -5.52 13.74
N PRO A 42 -12.31 -5.97 12.54
CA PRO A 42 -12.61 -7.32 12.09
C PRO A 42 -11.81 -8.34 12.90
N LEU A 43 -12.36 -9.55 13.05
CA LEU A 43 -11.67 -10.68 13.70
C LEU A 43 -10.58 -11.27 12.82
N GLU A 44 -10.72 -11.15 11.50
CA GLU A 44 -9.79 -11.66 10.48
C GLU A 44 -9.38 -10.53 9.54
N PRO A 45 -8.22 -10.64 8.88
CA PRO A 45 -7.82 -9.69 7.86
C PRO A 45 -8.84 -9.60 6.73
N VAL A 46 -9.20 -8.39 6.35
CA VAL A 46 -10.11 -8.11 5.23
C VAL A 46 -9.36 -7.31 4.19
N PHE A 47 -9.50 -7.69 2.92
CA PHE A 47 -8.78 -7.10 1.80
C PHE A 47 -9.72 -6.59 0.71
N PHE A 48 -9.25 -5.58 0.01
CA PHE A 48 -9.68 -5.27 -1.35
C PHE A 48 -8.45 -5.22 -2.25
N VAL A 49 -8.67 -5.17 -3.56
CA VAL A 49 -7.57 -5.18 -4.54
C VAL A 49 -7.59 -3.90 -5.36
N LYS A 50 -6.42 -3.28 -5.53
CA LYS A 50 -6.17 -2.29 -6.58
C LYS A 50 -5.39 -2.95 -7.70
N PRO A 51 -5.76 -2.72 -8.98
CA PRO A 51 -4.94 -3.16 -10.10
C PRO A 51 -3.66 -2.32 -10.21
N ASN A 52 -2.63 -2.86 -10.83
CA ASN A 52 -1.31 -2.22 -10.97
C ASN A 52 -1.35 -0.86 -11.67
N ASN A 53 -2.31 -0.61 -12.55
CA ASN A 53 -2.47 0.68 -13.23
C ASN A 53 -2.98 1.82 -12.32
N CYS A 54 -3.27 1.52 -11.04
CA CYS A 54 -3.48 2.53 -10.00
C CYS A 54 -2.17 3.09 -9.45
N ILE A 55 -1.02 2.44 -9.71
CA ILE A 55 0.27 2.83 -9.15
C ILE A 55 0.75 4.14 -9.75
N GLN A 56 1.28 4.98 -8.88
CA GLN A 56 2.05 6.18 -9.19
C GLN A 56 3.30 6.22 -8.32
N THR A 57 4.47 6.37 -8.94
CA THR A 57 5.76 6.46 -8.24
C THR A 57 6.41 7.83 -8.37
N THR A 58 5.89 8.68 -9.24
CA THR A 58 6.41 10.03 -9.51
C THR A 58 5.28 10.98 -9.91
N GLY A 59 5.54 12.29 -9.82
CA GLY A 59 4.59 13.33 -10.21
C GLY A 59 3.61 13.70 -9.11
N SER A 60 2.75 14.64 -9.40
CA SER A 60 1.79 15.22 -8.47
C SER A 60 0.58 14.32 -8.22
N ILE A 61 -0.01 14.40 -7.05
CA ILE A 61 -1.30 13.76 -6.75
C ILE A 61 -2.41 14.61 -7.38
N ILE A 62 -3.16 14.01 -8.30
CA ILE A 62 -4.23 14.74 -9.00
C ILE A 62 -5.51 14.71 -8.18
N VAL A 63 -5.87 15.84 -7.60
CA VAL A 63 -7.09 16.01 -6.80
C VAL A 63 -8.09 16.96 -7.46
N SER A 64 -7.63 18.01 -8.18
CA SER A 64 -8.49 19.04 -8.76
C SER A 64 -9.44 18.53 -9.84
N SER A 65 -9.02 17.56 -10.63
CA SER A 65 -9.86 16.93 -11.68
C SER A 65 -10.59 15.69 -11.21
N HIS A 66 -10.37 15.24 -9.97
CA HIS A 66 -11.10 14.12 -9.41
C HIS A 66 -12.51 14.56 -9.00
N PRO A 67 -13.57 13.82 -9.38
CA PRO A 67 -14.96 14.26 -9.14
C PRO A 67 -15.43 14.14 -7.69
N GLY A 68 -14.62 13.56 -6.81
CA GLY A 68 -14.93 13.33 -5.40
C GLY A 68 -13.86 13.88 -4.46
N SER A 69 -13.97 13.51 -3.19
CA SER A 69 -13.09 13.95 -2.10
C SER A 69 -11.95 12.96 -1.90
N VAL A 70 -10.75 13.26 -2.41
CA VAL A 70 -9.56 12.42 -2.27
C VAL A 70 -8.94 12.58 -0.88
N HIS A 71 -8.88 11.50 -0.12
CA HIS A 71 -8.27 11.44 1.21
C HIS A 71 -6.96 10.65 1.17
N HIS A 72 -6.00 11.07 2.00
CA HIS A 72 -4.76 10.31 2.23
C HIS A 72 -4.96 9.19 3.24
N GLU A 73 -4.28 8.09 3.03
CA GLU A 73 -4.14 6.95 3.95
C GLU A 73 -2.69 6.44 3.82
N VAL A 74 -1.80 6.82 4.76
CA VAL A 74 -0.40 6.39 4.73
C VAL A 74 -0.26 4.96 5.22
N GLU A 75 0.51 4.14 4.51
CA GLU A 75 0.66 2.72 4.78
C GLU A 75 2.09 2.22 4.60
N CYS A 76 2.46 1.18 5.31
CA CYS A 76 3.60 0.36 4.94
C CYS A 76 3.19 -0.56 3.77
N VAL A 77 4.01 -0.57 2.73
CA VAL A 77 3.82 -1.42 1.55
C VAL A 77 4.88 -2.50 1.55
N ILE A 78 4.45 -3.75 1.45
CA ILE A 78 5.30 -4.93 1.35
C ILE A 78 5.33 -5.36 -0.12
N ARG A 79 6.52 -5.69 -0.64
CA ARG A 79 6.70 -6.37 -1.91
C ARG A 79 7.11 -7.82 -1.67
N LEU A 80 6.50 -8.75 -2.43
CA LEU A 80 6.77 -10.17 -2.34
C LEU A 80 7.81 -10.62 -3.36
N ASP A 81 8.69 -11.54 -2.96
CA ASP A 81 9.68 -12.16 -3.84
C ASP A 81 9.11 -13.40 -4.58
N GLU A 82 10.00 -14.14 -5.25
CA GLU A 82 9.65 -15.37 -6.01
C GLU A 82 9.11 -16.50 -5.14
N ASN A 83 9.40 -16.50 -3.84
CA ASN A 83 8.92 -17.49 -2.86
C ASN A 83 7.66 -17.02 -2.12
N LEU A 84 7.12 -15.85 -2.47
CA LEU A 84 6.05 -15.14 -1.76
C LEU A 84 6.44 -14.72 -0.34
N ASP A 85 7.75 -14.53 -0.10
CA ASP A 85 8.27 -13.96 1.13
C ASP A 85 8.46 -12.44 0.99
N LEU A 86 8.60 -11.74 2.12
CA LEU A 86 8.90 -10.31 2.16
C LEU A 86 10.30 -10.02 1.57
N ASP A 87 10.35 -9.31 0.43
CA ASP A 87 11.58 -8.85 -0.22
C ASP A 87 11.96 -7.42 0.18
N ALA A 88 11.01 -6.51 0.07
CA ALA A 88 11.26 -5.09 0.27
C ALA A 88 10.04 -4.37 0.84
N ILE A 89 10.29 -3.22 1.47
CA ILE A 89 9.25 -2.36 2.05
C ILE A 89 9.34 -0.95 1.49
N ALA A 90 8.20 -0.26 1.44
CA ALA A 90 8.10 1.14 1.09
C ALA A 90 7.03 1.83 1.93
N VAL A 91 7.03 3.17 1.94
CA VAL A 91 5.85 3.93 2.31
C VAL A 91 4.93 4.05 1.10
N GLY A 92 3.62 3.98 1.31
CA GLY A 92 2.62 4.21 0.28
C GLY A 92 1.45 5.05 0.76
N LEU A 93 0.67 5.55 -0.20
CA LEU A 93 -0.60 6.21 0.06
C LEU A 93 -1.71 5.42 -0.65
N ASP A 94 -2.66 4.88 0.12
CA ASP A 94 -3.91 4.32 -0.39
C ASP A 94 -4.95 5.44 -0.55
N LEU A 95 -4.82 6.23 -1.63
CA LEU A 95 -5.73 7.35 -1.88
C LEU A 95 -7.15 6.85 -2.08
N THR A 96 -8.08 7.52 -1.39
CA THR A 96 -9.47 7.10 -1.28
C THR A 96 -10.42 8.26 -1.62
N ASP A 97 -11.31 8.07 -2.59
CA ASP A 97 -12.49 8.94 -2.75
C ASP A 97 -13.47 8.64 -1.61
N ARG A 98 -13.37 9.43 -0.55
CA ARG A 98 -14.09 9.18 0.71
C ARG A 98 -15.60 9.33 0.56
N GLU A 99 -16.02 10.30 -0.20
CA GLU A 99 -17.46 10.53 -0.43
C GLU A 99 -18.07 9.35 -1.20
N LYS A 100 -17.39 8.90 -2.26
CA LYS A 100 -17.83 7.74 -3.04
C LYS A 100 -17.83 6.47 -2.20
N GLN A 101 -16.79 6.27 -1.36
CA GLN A 101 -16.71 5.11 -0.47
C GLN A 101 -17.89 5.08 0.52
N SER A 102 -18.22 6.23 1.13
CA SER A 102 -19.33 6.32 2.09
C SER A 102 -20.65 5.93 1.44
N ARG A 103 -20.95 6.45 0.25
CA ARG A 103 -22.16 6.10 -0.51
C ARG A 103 -22.20 4.60 -0.86
N LEU A 104 -21.09 4.05 -1.37
CA LEU A 104 -21.02 2.62 -1.71
C LEU A 104 -21.21 1.72 -0.47
N ARG A 105 -20.70 2.16 0.70
CA ARG A 105 -20.94 1.45 1.97
C ARG A 105 -22.41 1.44 2.39
N GLU A 106 -23.07 2.58 2.32
CA GLU A 106 -24.50 2.72 2.62
C GLU A 106 -25.33 1.80 1.71
N ASP A 107 -24.97 1.74 0.42
CA ASP A 107 -25.62 0.90 -0.57
C ASP A 107 -25.17 -0.58 -0.53
N GLN A 108 -24.24 -0.96 0.37
CA GLN A 108 -23.63 -2.30 0.48
C GLN A 108 -22.99 -2.78 -0.85
N LEU A 109 -22.42 -1.85 -1.61
CA LEU A 109 -21.76 -2.10 -2.90
C LEU A 109 -20.23 -2.16 -2.78
N PRO A 110 -19.53 -2.82 -3.74
CA PRO A 110 -18.08 -2.88 -3.79
C PRO A 110 -17.42 -1.49 -3.89
N TRP A 111 -16.28 -1.30 -3.24
CA TRP A 111 -15.57 -0.02 -3.15
C TRP A 111 -14.69 0.32 -4.35
N SER A 112 -14.66 -0.49 -5.40
CA SER A 112 -13.73 -0.34 -6.53
C SER A 112 -13.70 1.08 -7.11
N ARG A 113 -14.85 1.75 -7.28
CA ARG A 113 -14.90 3.13 -7.79
C ARG A 113 -14.32 4.17 -6.85
N ALA A 114 -14.25 3.87 -5.56
CA ALA A 114 -13.69 4.75 -4.55
C ALA A 114 -12.19 4.52 -4.32
N LYS A 115 -11.69 3.34 -4.66
CA LYS A 115 -10.33 2.90 -4.39
C LYS A 115 -9.47 2.73 -5.65
N CYS A 116 -10.07 2.42 -6.81
CA CYS A 116 -9.32 2.07 -8.02
C CYS A 116 -9.45 3.18 -9.09
N PHE A 117 -8.86 4.34 -8.85
CA PHE A 117 -8.71 5.39 -9.83
C PHE A 117 -7.23 5.62 -10.17
N LYS A 118 -6.94 6.29 -11.29
CA LYS A 118 -5.57 6.54 -11.75
C LYS A 118 -4.77 7.30 -10.68
N GLY A 119 -3.61 6.77 -10.31
CA GLY A 119 -2.74 7.35 -9.28
C GLY A 119 -3.25 7.15 -7.85
N SER A 120 -4.25 6.28 -7.63
CA SER A 120 -4.78 6.05 -6.28
C SER A 120 -3.88 5.20 -5.37
N ALA A 121 -2.76 4.70 -5.85
CA ALA A 121 -1.73 4.04 -5.07
C ALA A 121 -0.39 4.75 -5.32
N VAL A 122 -0.03 5.72 -4.49
CA VAL A 122 1.28 6.38 -4.55
C VAL A 122 2.26 5.55 -3.73
N ILE A 123 3.42 5.22 -4.31
CA ILE A 123 4.42 4.37 -3.64
C ILE A 123 5.79 5.05 -3.72
N GLY A 124 6.44 5.18 -2.56
CA GLY A 124 7.80 5.65 -2.44
C GLY A 124 8.85 4.64 -2.92
N ASN A 125 10.10 4.98 -2.72
CA ASN A 125 11.20 4.06 -3.04
C ASN A 125 11.15 2.80 -2.18
N PHE A 126 11.29 1.63 -2.80
CA PHE A 126 11.45 0.37 -2.07
C PHE A 126 12.86 0.24 -1.49
N SER A 127 12.92 -0.17 -0.23
CA SER A 127 14.15 -0.58 0.45
C SER A 127 14.11 -2.08 0.74
N LYS A 128 15.18 -2.80 0.37
CA LYS A 128 15.28 -4.24 0.63
C LYS A 128 15.20 -4.50 2.13
N TRP A 129 14.36 -5.46 2.54
CA TRP A 129 14.20 -5.82 3.93
C TRP A 129 15.07 -7.04 4.27
N GLN A 130 15.86 -6.89 5.33
CA GLN A 130 16.71 -7.99 5.85
C GLN A 130 16.18 -8.46 7.20
N GLY A 131 15.10 -9.23 7.17
CA GLY A 131 14.48 -9.72 8.39
C GLY A 131 13.19 -10.49 8.09
N LYS A 132 12.57 -11.02 9.12
CA LYS A 132 11.27 -11.68 9.00
C LYS A 132 10.16 -10.64 8.90
N ILE A 133 9.01 -11.01 8.37
CA ILE A 133 7.83 -10.15 8.33
C ILE A 133 7.36 -9.75 9.73
N SER A 134 7.52 -10.63 10.73
CA SER A 134 7.22 -10.32 12.14
C SER A 134 8.03 -9.16 12.69
N ASP A 135 9.26 -8.95 12.18
CA ASP A 135 10.18 -7.92 12.64
C ASP A 135 9.71 -6.50 12.26
N LEU A 136 8.78 -6.37 11.30
CA LEU A 136 8.16 -5.08 10.94
C LEU A 136 7.40 -4.45 12.12
N CYS A 137 6.86 -5.29 13.01
CA CYS A 137 6.11 -4.86 14.17
C CYS A 137 6.86 -5.10 15.49
N ASP A 138 8.17 -5.33 15.43
CA ASP A 138 9.01 -5.44 16.62
C ASP A 138 9.29 -4.05 17.16
N ASP A 139 8.95 -3.82 18.43
CA ASP A 139 9.20 -2.55 19.12
C ASP A 139 10.70 -2.19 19.20
N SER A 140 11.59 -3.18 19.18
CA SER A 140 13.02 -2.95 19.18
C SER A 140 13.54 -2.30 17.89
N ARG A 141 12.84 -2.51 16.76
CA ARG A 141 13.14 -1.85 15.49
C ARG A 141 12.41 -0.52 15.32
N GLY A 142 11.28 -0.35 16.00
CA GLY A 142 10.58 0.91 16.15
C GLY A 142 10.18 1.58 14.84
N LEU A 143 9.66 0.81 13.86
CA LEU A 143 9.22 1.40 12.59
C LEU A 143 8.00 2.29 12.77
N ILE A 144 8.09 3.51 12.21
CA ILE A 144 7.06 4.55 12.28
C ILE A 144 6.60 4.90 10.87
N LEU A 145 5.28 4.94 10.69
CA LEU A 145 4.65 5.60 9.55
C LEU A 145 4.36 7.05 9.93
N ARG A 146 4.74 7.99 9.07
CA ARG A 146 4.42 9.41 9.24
C ARG A 146 3.93 9.99 7.92
N LEU A 147 2.94 10.87 8.02
CA LEU A 147 2.48 11.70 6.91
C LEU A 147 2.28 13.12 7.39
N MET A 148 2.83 14.05 6.63
CA MET A 148 2.70 15.49 6.82
C MET A 148 2.00 16.11 5.62
N VAL A 149 1.09 17.05 5.88
CA VAL A 149 0.46 17.89 4.87
C VAL A 149 0.70 19.34 5.24
N ASN A 150 1.31 20.13 4.35
CA ASN A 150 1.68 21.53 4.57
C ASN A 150 2.55 21.73 5.82
N GLY A 151 3.47 20.78 6.11
CA GLY A 151 4.35 20.82 7.26
C GLY A 151 3.72 20.39 8.60
N GLU A 152 2.43 20.03 8.63
CA GLU A 152 1.75 19.53 9.82
C GLU A 152 1.61 18.01 9.78
N ILE A 153 1.95 17.34 10.88
CA ILE A 153 1.75 15.89 11.01
C ILE A 153 0.25 15.59 11.03
N ARG A 154 -0.23 14.79 10.07
CA ARG A 154 -1.61 14.35 9.95
C ARG A 154 -1.80 12.91 10.43
N GLN A 155 -0.85 12.04 10.10
CA GLN A 155 -0.85 10.66 10.54
C GLN A 155 0.54 10.30 11.06
N GLU A 156 0.60 9.68 12.23
CA GLU A 156 1.83 9.14 12.81
C GLU A 156 1.50 7.98 13.73
N GLU A 157 2.08 6.82 13.47
CA GLU A 157 1.91 5.67 14.35
C GLU A 157 3.03 4.64 14.13
N LYS A 158 3.38 3.89 15.18
CA LYS A 158 4.29 2.75 15.07
C LYS A 158 3.61 1.58 14.38
N LEU A 159 4.33 0.82 13.55
CA LEU A 159 3.81 -0.43 12.98
C LEU A 159 3.47 -1.46 14.06
N SER A 160 4.16 -1.44 15.19
CA SER A 160 3.86 -2.29 16.33
C SER A 160 2.46 -2.07 16.93
N SER A 161 1.83 -0.92 16.69
CA SER A 161 0.45 -0.61 17.12
C SER A 161 -0.63 -1.27 16.27
N MET A 162 -0.27 -1.90 15.15
CA MET A 162 -1.24 -2.68 14.37
C MET A 162 -1.84 -3.80 15.21
N THR A 163 -3.14 -3.94 15.20
CA THR A 163 -3.86 -5.04 15.84
C THR A 163 -3.93 -6.28 14.96
N ILE A 164 -3.98 -6.09 13.63
CA ILE A 164 -3.83 -7.16 12.65
C ILE A 164 -2.44 -7.00 12.00
N LYS A 165 -1.48 -7.77 12.50
CA LYS A 165 -0.07 -7.67 12.10
C LYS A 165 0.15 -8.10 10.65
N PRO A 166 1.17 -7.57 9.93
CA PRO A 166 1.49 -7.95 8.56
C PRO A 166 1.70 -9.45 8.36
N GLU A 167 2.30 -10.16 9.32
CA GLU A 167 2.45 -11.62 9.28
C GLU A 167 1.08 -12.34 9.23
N THR A 168 0.11 -11.87 10.03
CA THR A 168 -1.24 -12.42 10.03
C THR A 168 -1.97 -12.09 8.73
N GLN A 169 -1.79 -10.89 8.21
CA GLN A 169 -2.34 -10.46 6.92
C GLN A 169 -1.80 -11.37 5.80
N MET A 170 -0.49 -11.54 5.69
CA MET A 170 0.14 -12.35 4.67
C MET A 170 -0.29 -13.83 4.76
N ARG A 171 -0.28 -14.42 5.95
CA ARG A 171 -0.74 -15.80 6.16
C ARG A 171 -2.20 -15.99 5.74
N SER A 172 -3.08 -15.06 6.09
CA SER A 172 -4.47 -15.08 5.66
C SER A 172 -4.58 -15.00 4.15
N LEU A 173 -3.88 -14.03 3.54
CA LEU A 173 -3.93 -13.79 2.10
C LEU A 173 -3.47 -15.02 1.29
N LEU A 174 -2.36 -15.62 1.67
CA LEU A 174 -1.80 -16.81 1.02
C LEU A 174 -2.70 -18.06 1.13
N SER A 175 -3.65 -18.08 2.07
CA SER A 175 -4.53 -19.23 2.25
C SER A 175 -5.68 -19.31 1.24
N TRP A 176 -6.02 -18.22 0.56
CA TRP A 176 -7.20 -18.18 -0.33
C TRP A 176 -7.00 -17.36 -1.62
N ALA A 177 -6.07 -16.39 -1.63
CA ALA A 177 -5.91 -15.49 -2.76
C ALA A 177 -4.88 -16.02 -3.77
N PRO A 178 -5.04 -15.72 -5.07
CA PRO A 178 -4.08 -16.08 -6.11
C PRO A 178 -2.89 -15.11 -6.11
N VAL A 179 -2.18 -15.01 -4.97
CA VAL A 179 -1.01 -14.13 -4.80
C VAL A 179 0.13 -14.60 -5.70
N GLN A 180 0.83 -13.65 -6.29
CA GLN A 180 1.94 -13.92 -7.20
C GLN A 180 3.23 -13.19 -6.77
N PRO A 181 4.40 -13.67 -7.18
CA PRO A 181 5.66 -12.94 -7.05
C PRO A 181 5.54 -11.53 -7.64
N GLY A 182 6.04 -10.55 -6.91
CA GLY A 182 5.95 -9.15 -7.29
C GLY A 182 4.67 -8.44 -6.85
N ASP A 183 3.68 -9.14 -6.29
CA ASP A 183 2.50 -8.50 -5.69
C ASP A 183 2.89 -7.63 -4.50
N TYR A 184 2.07 -6.60 -4.24
CA TYR A 184 2.23 -5.70 -3.12
C TYR A 184 1.13 -5.91 -2.09
N ILE A 185 1.48 -5.75 -0.81
CA ILE A 185 0.52 -5.72 0.30
C ILE A 185 0.58 -4.34 0.94
N PHE A 186 -0.50 -3.58 0.84
CA PHE A 186 -0.75 -2.38 1.62
C PHE A 186 -1.30 -2.82 2.97
N THR A 187 -0.60 -2.51 4.05
CA THR A 187 -0.84 -3.12 5.37
C THR A 187 -1.89 -2.41 6.20
N GLY A 188 -2.48 -1.34 5.68
CA GLY A 188 -3.48 -0.53 6.35
C GLY A 188 -2.91 0.72 7.01
N THR A 189 -3.76 1.71 7.18
CA THR A 189 -3.43 3.06 7.61
C THR A 189 -3.77 3.32 9.08
N PRO A 190 -2.97 4.14 9.81
CA PRO A 190 -3.34 4.65 11.13
C PRO A 190 -4.41 5.74 11.06
N SER A 191 -4.91 6.19 12.22
CA SER A 191 -5.85 7.32 12.34
C SER A 191 -5.25 8.65 11.85
N GLY A 192 -6.10 9.65 11.57
CA GLY A 192 -5.74 10.98 11.10
C GLY A 192 -5.96 11.17 9.61
N VAL A 193 -6.79 10.32 8.97
CA VAL A 193 -7.13 10.44 7.54
C VAL A 193 -7.89 11.73 7.27
N ALA A 194 -7.51 12.45 6.20
CA ALA A 194 -8.14 13.71 5.83
C ALA A 194 -8.08 13.95 4.31
N GLN A 195 -8.87 14.92 3.85
CA GLN A 195 -8.90 15.33 2.46
C GLN A 195 -7.60 16.04 2.06
N LEU A 196 -7.13 15.75 0.86
CA LEU A 196 -6.09 16.51 0.15
C LEU A 196 -6.74 17.55 -0.76
N LEU A 197 -6.16 18.74 -0.79
CA LEU A 197 -6.60 19.85 -1.62
C LEU A 197 -5.52 20.23 -2.65
N ALA A 198 -5.92 20.81 -3.76
CA ALA A 198 -4.96 21.35 -4.73
C ALA A 198 -4.05 22.39 -4.07
N GLY A 199 -2.75 22.28 -4.30
CA GLY A 199 -1.72 23.10 -3.66
C GLY A 199 -1.14 22.52 -2.36
N ASP A 200 -1.70 21.43 -1.81
CA ASP A 200 -1.12 20.79 -0.63
C ASP A 200 0.25 20.18 -0.94
N SER A 201 1.22 20.40 -0.05
CA SER A 201 2.49 19.68 0.00
C SER A 201 2.32 18.44 0.84
N VAL A 202 2.71 17.28 0.32
CA VAL A 202 2.54 15.98 0.98
C VAL A 202 3.90 15.30 1.13
N ILE A 203 4.29 15.04 2.38
CA ILE A 203 5.49 14.28 2.71
C ILE A 203 5.07 13.06 3.53
N ALA A 204 5.39 11.87 3.04
CA ALA A 204 5.17 10.63 3.78
C ALA A 204 6.48 9.87 3.96
N SER A 205 6.66 9.20 5.10
CA SER A 205 7.84 8.41 5.39
C SER A 205 7.51 7.12 6.15
N LEU A 206 8.33 6.11 5.89
CA LEU A 206 8.54 4.96 6.75
C LEU A 206 9.95 5.10 7.32
N GLU A 207 10.06 5.21 8.62
CA GLU A 207 11.32 5.51 9.30
C GLU A 207 11.50 4.70 10.58
N THR A 208 12.73 4.63 11.07
CA THR A 208 13.03 4.07 12.39
C THR A 208 12.75 5.11 13.48
N VAL A 209 12.62 4.66 14.74
CA VAL A 209 12.48 5.56 15.91
C VAL A 209 13.67 6.51 16.06
N ASP A 210 14.86 6.14 15.56
CA ASP A 210 16.05 6.99 15.56
C ASP A 210 16.06 8.00 14.40
N GLY A 211 15.00 8.07 13.61
CA GLY A 211 14.83 9.03 12.53
C GLY A 211 15.50 8.66 11.20
N VAL A 212 15.94 7.40 11.03
CA VAL A 212 16.48 6.94 9.74
C VAL A 212 15.32 6.66 8.78
N VAL A 213 15.24 7.42 7.70
CA VAL A 213 14.23 7.26 6.66
C VAL A 213 14.56 6.03 5.80
N ILE A 214 13.65 5.06 5.78
CA ILE A 214 13.74 3.84 4.98
C ILE A 214 13.12 4.05 3.60
N SER A 215 11.99 4.74 3.55
CA SER A 215 11.25 5.05 2.32
C SER A 215 10.52 6.36 2.49
N SER A 216 10.40 7.13 1.41
CA SER A 216 9.72 8.42 1.44
C SER A 216 8.94 8.72 0.16
N ILE A 217 7.93 9.57 0.30
CA ILE A 217 7.21 10.26 -0.76
C ILE A 217 7.32 11.75 -0.44
N ASP A 218 7.66 12.56 -1.45
CA ASP A 218 7.64 14.03 -1.39
C ASP A 218 6.98 14.52 -2.68
N THR A 219 5.81 15.12 -2.57
CA THR A 219 4.99 15.51 -3.72
C THR A 219 4.04 16.65 -3.38
N VAL A 220 3.35 17.16 -4.40
CA VAL A 220 2.32 18.18 -4.27
C VAL A 220 1.00 17.69 -4.86
N CYS A 221 -0.10 18.28 -4.44
CA CYS A 221 -1.44 18.02 -4.99
C CYS A 221 -1.78 19.04 -6.08
N GLU A 222 -2.32 18.57 -7.22
CA GLU A 222 -2.78 19.39 -8.36
C GLU A 222 -4.28 19.20 -8.63
#